data_e5253ef6a869758e6ab2ea7dae50737b
#
_entry.id   e5253ef6a869758e6ab2ea7dae50737b
#
_cell.length_a   1.000
_cell.length_b   1.000
_cell.length_c   1.000
_cell.angle_alpha   90.00
_cell.angle_beta   90.00
_cell.angle_gamma   90.00
#
_symmetry.space_group_name_H-M   'P 1'
#
loop_
_entity.id
_entity.type
_entity.pdbx_description
1 polymer ?
#
loop_
_entity_poly.entity_id
_entity_poly.type
_entity_poly.pdbx_seq_one_letter_code
_entity_poly.pdbx_strand_id
1 'polypeptide(L)' 'SDREAHTVGGLVTARLRRIPRIGDNIEEAGFRITVEDASERSALRLKVQPSSQIFDD' A
#
# COMPACT_ATOMS: atom_id res chain seq x y z
N SER A 1 10.95 3.20 12.10
CA SER A 1 10.62 3.98 13.28
C SER A 1 9.12 4.00 13.45
N ASP A 2 8.69 4.53 14.58
CA ASP A 2 7.28 4.57 14.89
C ASP A 2 6.49 5.39 13.89
N ARG A 3 7.12 6.42 13.36
CA ARG A 3 6.43 7.27 12.43
C ARG A 3 6.04 6.53 11.17
N GLU A 4 6.93 5.68 10.70
CA GLU A 4 6.64 4.95 9.49
C GLU A 4 5.48 4.00 9.69
N ALA A 5 5.34 3.48 10.88
CA ALA A 5 4.26 2.57 11.17
C ALA A 5 2.91 3.24 11.16
N HIS A 6 2.90 4.58 11.24
CA HIS A 6 1.65 5.33 11.25
C HIS A 6 1.28 5.88 9.89
N THR A 7 2.06 5.61 8.86
CA THR A 7 1.74 6.09 7.53
C THR A 7 1.25 4.93 6.69
N VAL A 8 0.52 5.26 5.62
CA VAL A 8 0.05 4.23 4.72
C VAL A 8 1.24 3.57 4.03
N GLY A 9 2.25 4.35 3.66
CA GLY A 9 3.44 3.77 3.06
C GLY A 9 4.15 2.82 3.99
N GLY A 10 4.22 3.17 5.26
CA GLY A 10 4.83 2.30 6.25
C GLY A 10 4.03 1.02 6.44
N LEU A 11 2.70 1.14 6.39
CA LEU A 11 1.84 -0.03 6.50
C LEU A 11 2.09 -0.99 5.33
N VAL A 12 2.18 -0.46 4.13
CA VAL A 12 2.41 -1.31 2.96
C VAL A 12 3.75 -2.04 3.10
N THR A 13 4.78 -1.30 3.49
CA THR A 13 6.10 -1.90 3.68
C THR A 13 6.05 -3.00 4.74
N ALA A 14 5.35 -2.74 5.83
CA ALA A 14 5.28 -3.71 6.92
C ALA A 14 4.54 -4.97 6.48
N ARG A 15 3.47 -4.82 5.70
CA ARG A 15 2.70 -5.97 5.25
C ARG A 15 3.46 -6.79 4.24
N LEU A 16 4.14 -6.13 3.32
CA LEU A 16 4.92 -6.83 2.30
C LEU A 16 6.19 -7.43 2.85
N ARG A 17 6.70 -6.86 3.93
CA ARG A 17 7.96 -7.28 4.55
C ARG A 17 9.13 -7.12 3.59
N ARG A 18 9.00 -6.17 2.71
CA ARG A 18 10.05 -5.81 1.77
C ARG A 18 9.72 -4.45 1.21
N ILE A 19 10.67 -3.88 0.50
CA ILE A 19 10.46 -2.58 -0.11
C ILE A 19 9.42 -2.72 -1.21
N PRO A 20 8.38 -1.88 -1.20
CA PRO A 20 7.32 -1.97 -2.20
C PRO A 20 7.80 -1.70 -3.60
N ARG A 21 7.15 -2.33 -4.56
CA ARG A 21 7.40 -2.11 -5.96
C ARG A 21 6.10 -1.69 -6.63
N ILE A 22 6.24 -1.05 -7.77
CA ILE A 22 5.06 -0.65 -8.53
C ILE A 22 4.25 -1.89 -8.86
N GLY A 23 2.95 -1.81 -8.58
CA GLY A 23 2.05 -2.92 -8.82
C GLY A 23 1.75 -3.76 -7.61
N ASP A 24 2.54 -3.63 -6.55
CA ASP A 24 2.22 -4.33 -5.30
C ASP A 24 0.94 -3.80 -4.73
N ASN A 25 0.20 -4.67 -4.07
CA ASN A 25 -0.99 -4.22 -3.37
C ASN A 25 -1.23 -5.07 -2.14
N ILE A 26 -1.96 -4.48 -1.19
CA ILE A 26 -2.38 -5.17 0.02
C ILE A 26 -3.82 -4.82 0.28
N GLU A 27 -4.46 -5.61 1.12
CA GLU A 27 -5.80 -5.29 1.58
C GLU A 27 -5.77 -5.09 3.07
N GLU A 28 -6.38 -4.00 3.50
CA GLU A 28 -6.34 -3.65 4.91
C GLU A 28 -7.60 -2.88 5.26
N ALA A 29 -8.31 -3.36 6.28
CA ALA A 29 -9.48 -2.65 6.81
C ALA A 29 -10.53 -2.35 5.74
N GLY A 30 -10.71 -3.26 4.78
CA GLY A 30 -11.72 -3.08 3.74
C GLY A 30 -11.28 -2.23 2.57
N PHE A 31 -10.00 -1.91 2.51
CA PHE A 31 -9.46 -1.13 1.40
C PHE A 31 -8.36 -1.89 0.70
N ARG A 32 -8.22 -1.62 -0.58
CA ARG A 32 -7.06 -2.11 -1.34
C ARG A 32 -6.13 -0.95 -1.58
N ILE A 33 -4.87 -1.14 -1.24
CA ILE A 33 -3.84 -0.13 -1.38
C ILE A 33 -2.86 -0.63 -2.42
N THR A 34 -2.72 0.10 -3.52
CA THR A 34 -1.86 -0.28 -4.62
C THR A 34 -0.72 0.70 -4.75
N VAL A 35 0.48 0.19 -4.94
CA VAL A 35 1.67 1.02 -5.11
C VAL A 35 1.72 1.45 -6.57
N GLU A 36 1.59 2.75 -6.81
CA GLU A 36 1.62 3.31 -8.15
C GLU A 36 2.98 3.87 -8.51
N ASP A 37 3.78 4.20 -7.52
CA ASP A 37 5.12 4.70 -7.77
C ASP A 37 5.97 4.34 -6.56
N ALA A 38 7.21 3.99 -6.81
CA ALA A 38 8.08 3.54 -5.73
C ALA A 38 9.52 3.91 -6.03
N SER A 39 10.28 4.04 -4.95
CA SER A 39 11.72 4.25 -5.05
C SER A 39 12.42 3.02 -4.52
N GLU A 40 13.74 3.11 -4.43
CA GLU A 40 14.52 2.02 -3.87
C GLU A 40 14.21 1.77 -2.40
N ARG A 41 13.55 2.70 -1.76
CA ARG A 41 13.36 2.63 -0.31
C ARG A 41 11.92 2.52 0.11
N SER A 42 11.00 3.05 -0.66
CA SER A 42 9.63 3.12 -0.17
C SER A 42 8.67 3.38 -1.31
N ALA A 43 7.40 3.22 -0.99
CA ALA A 43 6.33 3.60 -1.88
C ALA A 43 6.26 5.12 -1.93
N LEU A 44 6.16 5.67 -3.13
CA LEU A 44 6.07 7.11 -3.34
C LEU A 44 4.64 7.56 -3.59
N ARG A 45 3.85 6.71 -4.21
CA ARG A 45 2.47 7.05 -4.50
C ARG A 45 1.63 5.81 -4.36
N LEU A 46 0.52 5.96 -3.66
CA LEU A 46 -0.37 4.85 -3.37
C LEU A 46 -1.77 5.19 -3.85
N LYS A 47 -2.46 4.18 -4.31
CA LYS A 47 -3.87 4.29 -4.62
C LYS A 47 -4.62 3.47 -3.58
N VAL A 48 -5.57 4.12 -2.90
CA VAL A 48 -6.37 3.49 -1.88
C VAL A 48 -7.81 3.47 -2.35
N GLN A 49 -8.41 2.30 -2.38
CA GLN A 49 -9.79 2.18 -2.82
C GLN A 49 -10.49 1.12 -1.99
N PRO A 50 -11.80 1.26 -1.80
CA PRO A 50 -12.55 0.25 -1.06
C PRO A 50 -12.50 -1.08 -1.80
N SER A 51 -12.24 -2.14 -1.07
CA SER A 51 -12.16 -3.46 -1.69
C SER A 51 -13.48 -3.86 -2.34
N SER A 52 -14.59 -3.46 -1.75
CA SER A 52 -15.89 -3.83 -2.27
C SER A 52 -16.17 -3.25 -3.63
N GLN A 53 -15.51 -2.18 -4.01
CA GLN A 53 -15.74 -1.57 -5.31
C GLN A 53 -15.05 -2.32 -6.44
N ILE A 54 -14.16 -3.22 -6.09
CA ILE A 54 -13.43 -3.97 -7.10
C ILE A 54 -14.31 -4.99 -7.77
N PHE A 55 -15.32 -5.45 -7.06
CA PHE A 55 -16.21 -6.48 -7.58
C PHE A 55 -17.42 -5.91 -8.25
N ASP A 56 -17.55 -4.63 -8.26
CA ASP A 56 -18.71 -3.99 -8.79
C ASP A 56 -18.54 -3.80 -10.26
N ASP A 57 -19.45 -4.20 -11.03
CA ASP A 57 -19.30 -4.03 -12.43
C ASP A 57 -20.41 -3.46 -13.12
#